data_ecad2aed90f11c9f3ec3e32c411b170b
#
_entry.id   ecad2aed90f11c9f3ec3e32c411b170b
#
_cell.length_a   1.000
_cell.length_b   1.000
_cell.length_c   1.000
_cell.angle_alpha   90.00
_cell.angle_beta   90.00
_cell.angle_gamma   90.00
#
_symmetry.space_group_name_H-M   'P 1'
#
loop_
_entity.id
_entity.type
_entity.pdbx_description
1 polymer ?
#
loop_
_entity_poly.entity_id
_entity_poly.type
_entity_poly.pdbx_seq_one_letter_code
_entity_poly.pdbx_strand_id
1 'polypeptide(L)'
;KLGVLRQRMEEVVDGEYQAFKNHGGAFTREHFFGKYPELRELVADMTDEEIFQLNRGGHDPYKLFAAYQAAMNHKGQPTVILAKTVKGYGTGAGESANKAHQMKTLDIDSLKSFRDRFDMPFSDDELAKLPFYRPAEDSTEMRYMHEHRKALGGYLPSRRTECETLEAPELGVFGPMLEGSKDREMSTTMALV
;
A
#
# COMPACT_ATOMS: atom_id res chain seq x y z
N LYS A 1 -17.18 7.44 24.57
CA LYS A 1 -16.38 6.26 24.12
C LYS A 1 -15.56 6.57 22.86
N LEU A 2 -16.15 7.10 21.75
CA LEU A 2 -15.40 7.36 20.51
C LEU A 2 -14.27 8.40 20.65
N GLY A 3 -14.44 9.43 21.46
CA GLY A 3 -13.38 10.41 21.74
C GLY A 3 -12.18 9.78 22.45
N VAL A 4 -12.43 8.89 23.42
CA VAL A 4 -11.37 8.15 24.12
C VAL A 4 -10.68 7.15 23.20
N LEU A 5 -11.41 6.50 22.27
CA LEU A 5 -10.82 5.64 21.27
C LEU A 5 -9.87 6.41 20.35
N ARG A 6 -10.31 7.57 19.86
CA ARG A 6 -9.47 8.45 19.03
C ARG A 6 -8.21 8.88 19.80
N GLN A 7 -8.37 9.34 21.04
CA GLN A 7 -7.24 9.69 21.89
C GLN A 7 -6.26 8.51 22.02
N ARG A 8 -6.75 7.30 22.35
CA ARG A 8 -5.90 6.11 22.44
C ARG A 8 -5.17 5.80 21.15
N MET A 9 -5.85 5.95 20.01
CA MET A 9 -5.23 5.77 18.69
C MET A 9 -4.12 6.78 18.37
N GLU A 10 -4.25 8.01 18.87
CA GLU A 10 -3.25 9.07 18.69
C GLU A 10 -2.07 8.93 19.67
N GLU A 11 -2.27 8.35 20.85
CA GLU A 11 -1.22 8.09 21.85
C GLU A 11 -0.28 6.94 21.47
N VAL A 12 -0.77 5.99 20.66
CA VAL A 12 0.00 4.82 20.27
C VAL A 12 0.97 5.20 19.16
N VAL A 13 2.23 4.90 19.34
CA VAL A 13 3.30 5.22 18.37
C VAL A 13 4.03 3.98 17.89
N ASP A 14 4.52 4.04 16.67
CA ASP A 14 5.48 3.12 16.04
C ASP A 14 5.37 1.63 16.43
N GLY A 15 6.33 1.16 17.20
CA GLY A 15 6.46 -0.25 17.58
C GLY A 15 5.30 -0.77 18.44
N GLU A 16 4.60 0.08 19.17
CA GLU A 16 3.41 -0.31 19.94
C GLU A 16 2.27 -0.76 19.00
N TYR A 17 2.05 -0.02 17.92
CA TYR A 17 1.10 -0.43 16.89
C TYR A 17 1.44 -1.76 16.23
N GLN A 18 2.70 -1.96 15.98
CA GLN A 18 3.20 -3.19 15.38
C GLN A 18 3.00 -4.38 16.33
N ALA A 19 3.25 -4.17 17.63
CA ALA A 19 3.05 -5.18 18.67
C ALA A 19 1.58 -5.65 18.73
N PHE A 20 0.61 -4.74 18.67
CA PHE A 20 -0.81 -5.11 18.68
C PHE A 20 -1.19 -6.04 17.53
N LYS A 21 -0.69 -5.79 16.34
CA LYS A 21 -0.95 -6.66 15.19
C LYS A 21 -0.17 -7.96 15.26
N ASN A 22 1.04 -7.95 15.79
CA ASN A 22 1.92 -9.12 15.82
C ASN A 22 1.57 -10.11 16.95
N HIS A 23 1.08 -9.62 18.09
CA HIS A 23 0.79 -10.44 19.27
C HIS A 23 -0.67 -10.87 19.41
N GLY A 24 -1.53 -10.46 18.48
CA GLY A 24 -2.91 -10.94 18.39
C GLY A 24 -3.92 -10.21 19.27
N GLY A 25 -5.16 -10.73 19.28
CA GLY A 25 -6.30 -10.07 19.88
C GLY A 25 -6.27 -9.98 21.39
N ALA A 26 -5.83 -11.03 22.10
CA ALA A 26 -5.70 -11.00 23.56
C ALA A 26 -4.74 -9.90 24.04
N PHE A 27 -3.59 -9.78 23.40
CA PHE A 27 -2.63 -8.72 23.68
C PHE A 27 -3.22 -7.33 23.37
N THR A 28 -3.93 -7.18 22.29
CA THR A 28 -4.59 -5.92 21.90
C THR A 28 -5.70 -5.57 22.89
N ARG A 29 -6.48 -6.54 23.37
CA ARG A 29 -7.49 -6.34 24.41
C ARG A 29 -6.86 -5.76 25.67
N GLU A 30 -5.78 -6.38 26.14
CA GLU A 30 -5.14 -5.97 27.39
C GLU A 30 -4.42 -4.64 27.27
N HIS A 31 -3.57 -4.47 26.27
CA HIS A 31 -2.63 -3.34 26.20
C HIS A 31 -3.15 -2.14 25.41
N PHE A 32 -4.07 -2.31 24.47
CA PHE A 32 -4.70 -1.20 23.76
C PHE A 32 -6.01 -0.77 24.42
N PHE A 33 -6.99 -1.67 24.44
CA PHE A 33 -8.31 -1.37 25.01
C PHE A 33 -8.30 -1.34 26.52
N GLY A 34 -7.43 -2.12 27.14
CA GLY A 34 -7.27 -2.20 28.61
C GLY A 34 -6.79 -0.94 29.28
N LYS A 35 -6.26 0.04 28.52
CA LYS A 35 -5.74 1.28 29.08
C LYS A 35 -6.84 2.18 29.68
N TYR A 36 -8.04 2.17 29.10
CA TYR A 36 -9.15 3.00 29.53
C TYR A 36 -10.40 2.14 29.81
N PRO A 37 -11.13 2.40 30.93
CA PRO A 37 -12.34 1.65 31.25
C PRO A 37 -13.39 1.67 30.13
N GLU A 38 -13.57 2.82 29.49
CA GLU A 38 -14.54 3.01 28.41
C GLU A 38 -14.20 2.17 27.18
N LEU A 39 -12.92 1.88 26.94
CA LEU A 39 -12.47 1.04 25.85
C LEU A 39 -12.60 -0.45 26.19
N ARG A 40 -12.38 -0.84 27.45
CA ARG A 40 -12.66 -2.21 27.92
C ARG A 40 -14.12 -2.56 27.71
N GLU A 41 -15.01 -1.65 28.10
CA GLU A 41 -16.46 -1.81 27.90
C GLU A 41 -16.85 -1.87 26.43
N LEU A 42 -16.12 -1.14 25.55
CA LEU A 42 -16.38 -1.15 24.10
C LEU A 42 -16.16 -2.52 23.46
N VAL A 43 -15.24 -3.31 24.00
CA VAL A 43 -14.86 -4.64 23.47
C VAL A 43 -15.24 -5.78 24.39
N ALA A 44 -16.10 -5.53 25.39
CA ALA A 44 -16.45 -6.52 26.41
C ALA A 44 -17.06 -7.80 25.81
N ASP A 45 -17.91 -7.64 24.81
CA ASP A 45 -18.63 -8.72 24.15
C ASP A 45 -17.88 -9.31 22.92
N MET A 46 -16.73 -8.76 22.57
CA MET A 46 -15.93 -9.25 21.44
C MET A 46 -14.99 -10.37 21.89
N THR A 47 -14.82 -11.37 21.07
CA THR A 47 -13.77 -12.38 21.21
C THR A 47 -12.40 -11.79 20.87
N ASP A 48 -11.33 -12.47 21.27
CA ASP A 48 -9.96 -12.04 20.91
C ASP A 48 -9.72 -12.14 19.40
N GLU A 49 -10.33 -13.11 18.73
CA GLU A 49 -10.26 -13.22 17.28
C GLU A 49 -10.97 -12.04 16.59
N GLU A 50 -12.14 -11.63 17.03
CA GLU A 50 -12.84 -10.46 16.50
C GLU A 50 -12.03 -9.18 16.72
N ILE A 51 -11.37 -9.03 17.87
CA ILE A 51 -10.46 -7.91 18.12
C ILE A 51 -9.25 -7.94 17.16
N PHE A 52 -8.71 -9.12 16.90
CA PHE A 52 -7.60 -9.29 15.96
C PHE A 52 -8.00 -8.92 14.53
N GLN A 53 -9.24 -9.18 14.14
CA GLN A 53 -9.77 -8.83 12.82
C GLN A 53 -10.10 -7.34 12.65
N LEU A 54 -10.10 -6.54 13.72
CA LEU A 54 -10.28 -5.10 13.60
C LEU A 54 -9.19 -4.48 12.73
N ASN A 55 -9.60 -3.70 11.75
CA ASN A 55 -8.70 -3.00 10.86
C ASN A 55 -8.98 -1.49 10.85
N ARG A 56 -8.03 -0.71 10.32
CA ARG A 56 -8.15 0.75 10.26
C ARG A 56 -8.64 1.28 8.92
N GLY A 57 -9.08 0.38 8.05
CA GLY A 57 -9.62 0.72 6.76
C GLY A 57 -8.59 0.82 5.64
N GLY A 58 -7.26 0.79 5.91
CA GLY A 58 -6.23 0.81 4.87
C GLY A 58 -6.20 -0.43 3.98
N HIS A 59 -6.82 -1.52 4.43
CA HIS A 59 -7.03 -2.75 3.65
C HIS A 59 -8.51 -3.05 3.38
N ASP A 60 -9.40 -2.11 3.69
CA ASP A 60 -10.83 -2.23 3.40
C ASP A 60 -11.09 -1.79 1.96
N PRO A 61 -11.49 -2.70 1.04
CA PRO A 61 -11.63 -2.37 -0.37
C PRO A 61 -12.71 -1.33 -0.63
N TYR A 62 -13.80 -1.32 0.16
CA TYR A 62 -14.88 -0.33 0.00
C TYR A 62 -14.43 1.08 0.39
N LYS A 63 -13.71 1.20 1.51
CA LYS A 63 -13.18 2.49 1.96
C LYS A 63 -12.10 3.02 1.02
N LEU A 64 -11.22 2.15 0.55
CA LEU A 64 -10.20 2.51 -0.44
C LEU A 64 -10.85 2.97 -1.74
N PHE A 65 -11.81 2.21 -2.28
CA PHE A 65 -12.54 2.60 -3.47
C PHE A 65 -13.22 3.97 -3.32
N ALA A 66 -13.94 4.19 -2.23
CA ALA A 66 -14.62 5.46 -1.95
C ALA A 66 -13.61 6.63 -1.85
N ALA A 67 -12.47 6.43 -1.20
CA ALA A 67 -11.42 7.44 -1.09
C ALA A 67 -10.81 7.78 -2.45
N TYR A 68 -10.49 6.78 -3.27
CA TYR A 68 -9.98 6.99 -4.63
C TYR A 68 -11.02 7.67 -5.52
N GLN A 69 -12.28 7.27 -5.45
CA GLN A 69 -13.35 7.91 -6.23
C GLN A 69 -13.51 9.38 -5.84
N ALA A 70 -13.49 9.70 -4.55
CA ALA A 70 -13.54 11.07 -4.07
C ALA A 70 -12.33 11.89 -4.58
N ALA A 71 -11.12 11.31 -4.52
CA ALA A 71 -9.90 11.95 -5.00
C ALA A 71 -9.94 12.23 -6.51
N MET A 72 -10.40 11.28 -7.30
CA MET A 72 -10.53 11.45 -8.77
C MET A 72 -11.54 12.52 -9.17
N ASN A 73 -12.60 12.68 -8.38
CA ASN A 73 -13.64 13.69 -8.62
C ASN A 73 -13.27 15.07 -8.09
N HIS A 74 -12.30 15.17 -7.18
CA HIS A 74 -11.84 16.44 -6.64
C HIS A 74 -11.01 17.22 -7.67
N LYS A 75 -11.34 18.49 -7.85
CA LYS A 75 -10.69 19.37 -8.85
C LYS A 75 -10.06 20.56 -8.15
N GLY A 76 -9.11 21.19 -8.83
CA GLY A 76 -8.50 22.45 -8.42
C GLY A 76 -7.28 22.33 -7.49
N GLN A 77 -7.05 21.19 -6.89
CA GLN A 77 -5.85 20.93 -6.06
C GLN A 77 -5.51 19.44 -6.01
N PRO A 78 -4.25 19.08 -5.72
CA PRO A 78 -3.86 17.68 -5.52
C PRO A 78 -4.56 17.06 -4.31
N THR A 79 -4.79 15.73 -4.38
CA THR A 79 -5.33 14.96 -3.26
C THR A 79 -4.31 13.92 -2.81
N VAL A 80 -4.06 13.83 -1.52
CA VAL A 80 -3.22 12.81 -0.89
C VAL A 80 -4.08 11.89 -0.02
N ILE A 81 -3.95 10.60 -0.21
CA ILE A 81 -4.64 9.57 0.57
C ILE A 81 -3.62 8.90 1.49
N LEU A 82 -3.79 9.06 2.81
CA LEU A 82 -2.98 8.37 3.81
C LEU A 82 -3.67 7.07 4.22
N ALA A 83 -3.22 5.95 3.65
CA ALA A 83 -3.77 4.64 3.94
C ALA A 83 -2.97 3.95 5.04
N LYS A 84 -3.61 3.65 6.18
CA LYS A 84 -2.99 2.89 7.26
C LYS A 84 -3.05 1.40 6.91
N THR A 85 -1.93 0.87 6.47
CA THR A 85 -1.78 -0.52 6.03
C THR A 85 -0.87 -1.32 6.95
N VAL A 86 -0.84 -2.63 6.76
CA VAL A 86 0.04 -3.56 7.46
C VAL A 86 1.06 -4.09 6.47
N LYS A 87 2.34 -4.03 6.83
CA LYS A 87 3.40 -4.58 5.98
C LYS A 87 3.31 -6.09 5.91
N GLY A 88 3.41 -6.64 4.71
CA GLY A 88 3.25 -8.07 4.47
C GLY A 88 1.81 -8.55 4.62
N TYR A 89 0.82 -7.67 4.38
CA TYR A 89 -0.60 -8.03 4.46
C TYR A 89 -0.92 -9.29 3.65
N GLY A 90 -1.53 -10.26 4.32
CA GLY A 90 -1.88 -11.55 3.72
C GLY A 90 -0.78 -12.61 3.78
N THR A 91 0.44 -12.30 4.17
CA THR A 91 1.57 -13.24 4.15
C THR A 91 1.67 -14.15 5.40
N GLY A 92 0.58 -14.31 6.14
CA GLY A 92 0.53 -15.21 7.30
C GLY A 92 1.47 -14.79 8.43
N ALA A 93 2.29 -15.70 8.93
CA ALA A 93 3.16 -15.48 10.08
C ALA A 93 4.21 -14.34 9.91
N GLY A 94 4.41 -13.87 8.70
CA GLY A 94 5.25 -12.71 8.40
C GLY A 94 4.53 -11.37 8.48
N GLU A 95 3.20 -11.37 8.51
CA GLU A 95 2.38 -10.16 8.51
C GLU A 95 2.68 -9.29 9.74
N SER A 96 2.94 -8.02 9.52
CA SER A 96 3.33 -7.00 10.50
C SER A 96 4.60 -7.28 11.33
N ALA A 97 5.29 -8.37 11.12
CA ALA A 97 6.55 -8.64 11.80
C ALA A 97 7.70 -7.80 11.21
N ASN A 98 8.69 -7.46 12.03
CA ASN A 98 9.89 -6.74 11.56
C ASN A 98 10.62 -7.48 10.45
N LYS A 99 10.63 -8.83 10.51
CA LYS A 99 11.23 -9.69 9.49
C LYS A 99 10.55 -9.57 8.11
N ALA A 100 9.29 -9.11 8.03
CA ALA A 100 8.58 -8.95 6.76
C ALA A 100 9.35 -8.06 5.75
N HIS A 101 10.16 -7.13 6.24
CA HIS A 101 11.00 -6.27 5.41
C HIS A 101 12.12 -7.04 4.68
N GLN A 102 12.63 -8.10 5.29
CA GLN A 102 13.79 -8.84 4.80
C GLN A 102 13.42 -10.23 4.26
N MET A 103 12.15 -10.61 4.30
CA MET A 103 11.68 -11.87 3.76
C MET A 103 11.86 -11.91 2.24
N LYS A 104 12.64 -12.89 1.77
CA LYS A 104 12.88 -13.10 0.34
C LYS A 104 11.90 -14.11 -0.26
N THR A 105 11.41 -15.05 0.54
CA THR A 105 10.51 -16.12 0.13
C THR A 105 9.45 -16.36 1.19
N LEU A 106 8.28 -16.82 0.78
CA LEU A 106 7.25 -17.34 1.66
C LEU A 106 7.39 -18.87 1.73
N ASP A 107 7.18 -19.45 2.92
CA ASP A 107 7.01 -20.89 3.06
C ASP A 107 5.65 -21.34 2.49
N ILE A 108 5.49 -22.64 2.31
CA ILE A 108 4.28 -23.20 1.67
C ILE A 108 3.01 -22.93 2.49
N ASP A 109 3.10 -22.90 3.82
CA ASP A 109 1.94 -22.65 4.68
C ASP A 109 1.50 -21.18 4.59
N SER A 110 2.44 -20.26 4.52
CA SER A 110 2.16 -18.83 4.25
C SER A 110 1.54 -18.62 2.86
N LEU A 111 2.00 -19.35 1.84
CA LEU A 111 1.42 -19.32 0.50
C LEU A 111 -0.02 -19.86 0.49
N LYS A 112 -0.29 -20.97 1.20
CA LYS A 112 -1.64 -21.51 1.36
C LYS A 112 -2.56 -20.53 2.08
N SER A 113 -2.07 -19.93 3.17
CA SER A 113 -2.81 -18.90 3.90
C SER A 113 -3.15 -17.69 3.02
N PHE A 114 -2.21 -17.27 2.17
CA PHE A 114 -2.43 -16.18 1.20
C PHE A 114 -3.49 -16.57 0.16
N ARG A 115 -3.37 -17.76 -0.46
CA ARG A 115 -4.35 -18.28 -1.40
C ARG A 115 -5.76 -18.31 -0.80
N ASP A 116 -5.90 -18.88 0.39
CA ASP A 116 -7.18 -19.05 1.04
C ASP A 116 -7.80 -17.72 1.46
N ARG A 117 -6.97 -16.77 1.93
CA ARG A 117 -7.42 -15.43 2.29
C ARG A 117 -7.95 -14.62 1.11
N PHE A 118 -7.37 -14.79 -0.07
CA PHE A 118 -7.73 -14.07 -1.28
C PHE A 118 -8.55 -14.90 -2.28
N ASP A 119 -9.04 -16.07 -1.83
CA ASP A 119 -9.87 -16.98 -2.63
C ASP A 119 -9.29 -17.25 -4.03
N MET A 120 -7.97 -17.53 -4.07
CA MET A 120 -7.29 -17.79 -5.34
C MET A 120 -7.51 -19.24 -5.78
N PRO A 121 -7.87 -19.51 -7.05
CA PRO A 121 -8.31 -20.81 -7.55
C PRO A 121 -7.12 -21.75 -7.86
N PHE A 122 -6.21 -21.97 -6.90
CA PHE A 122 -5.07 -22.86 -7.07
C PHE A 122 -5.12 -24.04 -6.10
N SER A 123 -4.85 -25.23 -6.62
CA SER A 123 -4.56 -26.41 -5.80
C SER A 123 -3.23 -26.28 -5.05
N ASP A 124 -2.99 -27.12 -4.06
CA ASP A 124 -1.71 -27.13 -3.33
C ASP A 124 -0.51 -27.42 -4.24
N ASP A 125 -0.70 -28.33 -5.22
CA ASP A 125 0.35 -28.71 -6.17
C ASP A 125 0.67 -27.60 -7.18
N GLU A 126 -0.33 -26.83 -7.58
CA GLU A 126 -0.15 -25.64 -8.45
C GLU A 126 0.51 -24.51 -7.67
N LEU A 127 0.10 -24.29 -6.44
CA LEU A 127 0.61 -23.22 -5.60
C LEU A 127 2.13 -23.35 -5.37
N ALA A 128 2.63 -24.58 -5.23
CA ALA A 128 4.06 -24.85 -5.07
C ALA A 128 4.90 -24.39 -6.29
N LYS A 129 4.27 -24.26 -7.46
CA LYS A 129 4.91 -23.77 -8.71
C LYS A 129 4.86 -22.25 -8.86
N LEU A 130 4.24 -21.53 -7.92
CA LEU A 130 4.07 -20.07 -7.93
C LEU A 130 3.43 -19.55 -9.24
N PRO A 131 2.25 -20.04 -9.63
CA PRO A 131 1.61 -19.63 -10.86
C PRO A 131 1.19 -18.16 -10.84
N PHE A 132 1.20 -17.52 -11.99
CA PHE A 132 0.56 -16.21 -12.14
C PHE A 132 -0.95 -16.38 -12.25
N TYR A 133 -1.68 -15.67 -11.39
CA TYR A 133 -3.13 -15.60 -11.50
C TYR A 133 -3.55 -14.63 -12.60
N ARG A 134 -4.36 -15.10 -13.51
CA ARG A 134 -5.02 -14.28 -14.52
C ARG A 134 -6.50 -14.67 -14.58
N PRO A 135 -7.42 -13.75 -14.27
CA PRO A 135 -8.85 -13.98 -14.44
C PRO A 135 -9.20 -14.29 -15.90
N ALA A 136 -10.31 -14.98 -16.11
CA ALA A 136 -10.83 -15.21 -17.47
C ALA A 136 -11.12 -13.88 -18.19
N GLU A 137 -10.84 -13.82 -19.49
CA GLU A 137 -10.99 -12.59 -20.30
C GLU A 137 -12.42 -12.02 -20.28
N ASP A 138 -13.42 -12.88 -20.11
CA ASP A 138 -14.83 -12.53 -20.03
C ASP A 138 -15.32 -12.31 -18.58
N SER A 139 -14.43 -12.37 -17.60
CA SER A 139 -14.77 -12.10 -16.20
C SER A 139 -15.17 -10.65 -15.98
N THR A 140 -15.91 -10.39 -14.92
CA THR A 140 -16.34 -9.05 -14.53
C THR A 140 -15.14 -8.13 -14.27
N GLU A 141 -14.12 -8.66 -13.62
CA GLU A 141 -12.87 -7.97 -13.28
C GLU A 141 -12.11 -7.53 -14.51
N MET A 142 -11.96 -8.43 -15.50
CA MET A 142 -11.25 -8.12 -16.74
C MET A 142 -12.01 -7.11 -17.58
N ARG A 143 -13.33 -7.24 -17.70
CA ARG A 143 -14.16 -6.24 -18.38
C ARG A 143 -14.04 -4.87 -17.74
N TYR A 144 -14.19 -4.79 -16.42
CA TYR A 144 -14.05 -3.54 -15.67
C TYR A 144 -12.68 -2.89 -15.91
N MET A 145 -11.60 -3.65 -15.78
CA MET A 145 -10.25 -3.16 -16.01
C MET A 145 -10.05 -2.64 -17.45
N HIS A 146 -10.51 -3.39 -18.44
CA HIS A 146 -10.37 -3.00 -19.84
C HIS A 146 -11.18 -1.76 -20.20
N GLU A 147 -12.41 -1.63 -19.71
CA GLU A 147 -13.26 -0.47 -19.94
C GLU A 147 -12.65 0.79 -19.33
N HIS A 148 -12.20 0.72 -18.07
CA HIS A 148 -11.54 1.84 -17.43
C HIS A 148 -10.25 2.23 -18.14
N ARG A 149 -9.45 1.25 -18.55
CA ARG A 149 -8.19 1.53 -19.25
C ARG A 149 -8.42 2.16 -20.62
N LYS A 150 -9.42 1.71 -21.35
CA LYS A 150 -9.82 2.31 -22.64
C LYS A 150 -10.29 3.76 -22.44
N ALA A 151 -11.09 4.04 -21.41
CA ALA A 151 -11.55 5.40 -21.09
C ALA A 151 -10.41 6.36 -20.78
N LEU A 152 -9.27 5.87 -20.29
CA LEU A 152 -8.05 6.62 -20.02
C LEU A 152 -7.12 6.76 -21.24
N GLY A 153 -7.55 6.33 -22.43
CA GLY A 153 -6.76 6.41 -23.66
C GLY A 153 -6.01 5.14 -24.05
N GLY A 154 -6.27 4.01 -23.39
CA GLY A 154 -5.69 2.70 -23.71
C GLY A 154 -4.53 2.27 -22.81
N TYR A 155 -3.89 1.17 -23.16
CA TYR A 155 -2.83 0.54 -22.35
C TYR A 155 -1.48 1.21 -22.47
N LEU A 156 -1.18 1.79 -23.61
CA LEU A 156 0.04 2.55 -23.84
C LEU A 156 -0.28 4.04 -23.78
N PRO A 157 0.50 4.83 -23.05
CA PRO A 157 0.28 6.27 -23.02
C PRO A 157 0.50 6.86 -24.42
N SER A 158 -0.46 7.67 -24.86
CA SER A 158 -0.31 8.49 -26.05
C SER A 158 0.66 9.62 -25.76
N ARG A 159 1.73 9.72 -26.53
CA ARG A 159 2.65 10.85 -26.46
C ARG A 159 2.08 12.00 -27.26
N ARG A 160 2.02 13.20 -26.70
CA ARG A 160 1.83 14.40 -27.51
C ARG A 160 3.08 14.66 -28.32
N THR A 161 2.94 14.70 -29.62
CA THR A 161 4.02 15.01 -30.55
C THR A 161 3.95 16.47 -31.03
N GLU A 162 2.82 17.14 -30.78
CA GLU A 162 2.62 18.54 -31.09
C GLU A 162 2.69 19.36 -29.81
N CYS A 163 3.61 20.31 -29.75
CA CYS A 163 3.77 21.28 -28.69
C CYS A 163 4.30 22.59 -29.28
N GLU A 164 4.14 23.66 -28.52
CA GLU A 164 4.82 24.93 -28.85
C GLU A 164 6.32 24.72 -28.93
N THR A 165 6.94 25.28 -29.95
CA THR A 165 8.39 25.21 -30.10
C THR A 165 9.04 26.02 -28.98
N LEU A 166 9.92 25.39 -28.23
CA LEU A 166 10.75 26.08 -27.25
C LEU A 166 11.98 26.66 -27.97
N GLU A 167 12.26 27.93 -27.76
CA GLU A 167 13.53 28.49 -28.19
C GLU A 167 14.66 27.89 -27.35
N ALA A 168 15.56 27.20 -27.99
CA ALA A 168 16.73 26.67 -27.34
C ALA A 168 17.70 27.84 -26.99
N PRO A 169 18.25 27.89 -25.76
CA PRO A 169 19.29 28.87 -25.43
C PRO A 169 20.51 28.70 -26.34
N GLU A 170 21.18 29.82 -26.62
CA GLU A 170 22.43 29.81 -27.32
C GLU A 170 23.47 28.91 -26.63
N LEU A 171 24.22 28.14 -27.40
CA LEU A 171 25.17 27.15 -26.88
C LEU A 171 26.21 27.79 -25.94
N GLY A 172 26.55 29.04 -26.17
CA GLY A 172 27.49 29.81 -25.34
C GLY A 172 27.07 29.94 -23.86
N VAL A 173 25.78 29.90 -23.57
CA VAL A 173 25.27 29.91 -22.18
C VAL A 173 25.78 28.70 -21.38
N PHE A 174 26.05 27.59 -22.07
CA PHE A 174 26.53 26.34 -21.47
C PHE A 174 28.09 26.23 -21.51
N GLY A 175 28.78 27.28 -21.88
CA GLY A 175 30.22 27.29 -21.97
C GLY A 175 30.95 26.64 -20.80
N PRO A 176 30.67 27.04 -19.53
CA PRO A 176 31.31 26.44 -18.36
C PRO A 176 31.07 24.94 -18.21
N MET A 177 29.92 24.44 -18.67
CA MET A 177 29.57 23.01 -18.65
C MET A 177 30.29 22.26 -19.78
N LEU A 178 30.42 22.88 -20.95
CA LEU A 178 31.07 22.30 -22.12
C LEU A 178 32.60 22.18 -21.96
N GLU A 179 33.20 23.02 -21.10
CA GLU A 179 34.63 22.92 -20.75
C GLU A 179 34.92 21.67 -19.89
N GLY A 180 33.89 21.04 -19.33
CA GLY A 180 34.01 19.84 -18.51
C GLY A 180 34.61 20.07 -17.14
N SER A 181 34.77 19.01 -16.38
CA SER A 181 35.33 19.02 -15.03
C SER A 181 36.88 18.90 -15.01
N LYS A 182 37.50 18.80 -16.17
CA LYS A 182 38.94 18.50 -16.33
C LYS A 182 39.28 17.19 -15.60
N ASP A 183 40.29 17.20 -14.73
CA ASP A 183 40.71 16.03 -13.94
C ASP A 183 39.87 15.80 -12.67
N ARG A 184 38.82 16.57 -12.47
CA ARG A 184 37.94 16.45 -11.28
C ARG A 184 36.83 15.46 -11.53
N GLU A 185 36.76 14.39 -10.72
CA GLU A 185 35.63 13.47 -10.72
C GLU A 185 34.37 14.17 -10.20
N MET A 186 33.28 14.05 -10.95
CA MET A 186 31.98 14.61 -10.60
C MET A 186 30.89 13.57 -10.77
N SER A 187 29.96 13.47 -9.79
CA SER A 187 28.72 12.70 -9.95
C SER A 187 27.78 13.46 -10.89
N THR A 188 26.86 12.72 -11.53
CA THR A 188 25.80 13.31 -12.36
C THR A 188 24.91 14.29 -11.57
N THR A 189 24.68 14.04 -10.29
CA THR A 189 23.93 14.97 -9.42
C THR A 189 24.69 16.30 -9.25
N MET A 190 26.01 16.27 -9.04
CA MET A 190 26.80 17.49 -8.92
C MET A 190 26.93 18.27 -10.22
N ALA A 191 26.75 17.61 -11.36
CA ALA A 191 26.78 18.28 -12.66
C ALA A 191 25.49 19.09 -12.92
N LEU A 192 24.38 18.79 -12.17
CA LEU A 192 23.09 19.44 -12.28
C LEU A 192 22.88 20.56 -11.25
N VAL A 193 23.75 20.71 -10.28
CA VAL A 193 23.71 21.75 -9.23
C VAL A 193 24.68 22.87 -9.53
#